data_078aca54bce94be888536a86dfba02fe
#
_entry.id   078aca54bce94be888536a86dfba02fe
#
_cell.length_a   1.000
_cell.length_b   1.000
_cell.length_c   1.000
_cell.angle_alpha   90.00
_cell.angle_beta   90.00
_cell.angle_gamma   90.00
#
_symmetry.space_group_name_H-M   'P 1'
#
loop_
_entity.id
_entity.type
_entity.pdbx_description
1 polymer ?
#
loop_
_entity_poly.entity_id
_entity_poly.type
_entity_poly.pdbx_seq_one_letter_code
_entity_poly.pdbx_strand_id
1 'polypeptide(L)'
;MVNFVIVEDNKFHMIRTKEIVLEFMMKNNFAFKIREVPIVDDKFYEMIKYGNAKQFIYILDFELGNTNAIDVARRIRKYDWKSPIIVFTVNGGMAYDTFKKRLQILDFVNKQYDAEKNLHELFEICFRMLKISKEFRVNTNKGTYCIDYADIKYFCKDTTGRKSVIITDVAEYKIPLTLSQIKDLVDDTFVYTHKSYLVNRKRIHLLDWQTLDVNFNNGTSARLLSKTHKKELGELGLPFKQPPKVKFKKTNLKDKVGF
;
A
#
# COMPACT_ATOMS: atom_id res chain seq x y z
N MET A 1 11.71 2.41 -4.49
CA MET A 1 11.31 3.65 -5.21
C MET A 1 10.72 3.26 -6.56
N VAL A 2 9.49 3.66 -6.82
CA VAL A 2 8.75 3.37 -8.06
C VAL A 2 9.13 4.36 -9.15
N ASN A 3 9.25 3.90 -10.40
CA ASN A 3 9.52 4.78 -11.54
C ASN A 3 8.35 4.68 -12.54
N PHE A 4 7.54 5.71 -12.63
CA PHE A 4 6.56 5.83 -13.70
C PHE A 4 7.23 6.38 -14.96
N VAL A 5 6.91 5.78 -16.08
CA VAL A 5 7.37 6.20 -17.40
C VAL A 5 6.13 6.47 -18.25
N ILE A 6 5.88 7.75 -18.50
CA ILE A 6 4.73 8.19 -19.30
C ILE A 6 5.26 8.49 -20.70
N VAL A 7 4.75 7.75 -21.70
CA VAL A 7 5.09 7.92 -23.09
C VAL A 7 3.87 8.51 -23.81
N GLU A 8 3.95 9.77 -24.20
CA GLU A 8 2.83 10.57 -24.68
C GLU A 8 3.38 11.76 -25.46
N ASP A 9 2.99 11.94 -26.70
CA ASP A 9 3.46 13.06 -27.55
C ASP A 9 2.58 14.32 -27.40
N ASN A 10 1.33 14.17 -26.95
CA ASN A 10 0.45 15.31 -26.68
C ASN A 10 0.72 15.89 -25.29
N LYS A 11 1.12 17.14 -25.26
CA LYS A 11 1.48 17.86 -24.03
C LYS A 11 0.33 17.91 -23.00
N PHE A 12 -0.91 18.09 -23.43
CA PHE A 12 -2.07 18.18 -22.53
C PHE A 12 -2.36 16.82 -21.89
N HIS A 13 -2.30 15.74 -22.68
CA HIS A 13 -2.49 14.39 -22.18
C HIS A 13 -1.34 13.98 -21.24
N MET A 14 -0.10 14.36 -21.56
CA MET A 14 1.06 14.15 -20.69
C MET A 14 0.86 14.79 -19.31
N ILE A 15 0.46 16.07 -19.26
CA ILE A 15 0.20 16.79 -18.02
C ILE A 15 -0.90 16.10 -17.20
N ARG A 16 -2.03 15.78 -17.84
CA ARG A 16 -3.15 15.11 -17.16
C ARG A 16 -2.76 13.74 -16.60
N THR A 17 -2.06 12.93 -17.37
CA THR A 17 -1.57 11.62 -16.91
C THR A 17 -0.62 11.75 -15.74
N LYS A 18 0.27 12.75 -15.78
CA LYS A 18 1.19 13.07 -14.68
C LYS A 18 0.44 13.50 -13.42
N GLU A 19 -0.61 14.31 -13.54
CA GLU A 19 -1.44 14.74 -12.40
C GLU A 19 -2.11 13.55 -11.73
N ILE A 20 -2.69 12.61 -12.49
CA ILE A 20 -3.28 11.37 -11.95
C ILE A 20 -2.25 10.55 -11.17
N VAL A 21 -1.03 10.39 -11.72
CA VAL A 21 0.05 9.69 -11.03
C VAL A 21 0.46 10.43 -9.75
N LEU A 22 0.60 11.75 -9.80
CA LEU A 22 0.97 12.56 -8.65
C LEU A 22 -0.05 12.46 -7.52
N GLU A 23 -1.34 12.58 -7.84
CA GLU A 23 -2.42 12.46 -6.86
C GLU A 23 -2.41 11.10 -6.16
N PHE A 24 -2.33 10.02 -6.95
CA PHE A 24 -2.24 8.68 -6.39
C PHE A 24 -1.02 8.50 -5.47
N MET A 25 0.14 8.97 -5.90
CA MET A 25 1.39 8.80 -5.15
C MET A 25 1.44 9.64 -3.88
N MET A 26 0.93 10.88 -3.92
CA MET A 26 0.85 11.74 -2.74
C MET A 26 -0.11 11.17 -1.71
N LYS A 27 -1.28 10.67 -2.12
CA LYS A 27 -2.27 10.03 -1.25
C LYS A 27 -1.70 8.77 -0.55
N ASN A 28 -0.78 8.08 -1.21
CA ASN A 28 -0.22 6.82 -0.73
C ASN A 28 1.16 6.92 -0.08
N ASN A 29 1.78 8.10 -0.09
CA ASN A 29 3.07 8.39 0.54
C ASN A 29 4.22 7.44 0.13
N PHE A 30 4.30 7.10 -1.16
CA PHE A 30 5.40 6.30 -1.70
C PHE A 30 6.54 7.19 -2.24
N ALA A 31 7.77 6.68 -2.18
CA ALA A 31 8.88 7.28 -2.91
C ALA A 31 8.80 6.91 -4.40
N PHE A 32 8.75 7.90 -5.28
CA PHE A 32 8.59 7.71 -6.71
C PHE A 32 9.38 8.70 -7.55
N LYS A 33 9.50 8.39 -8.84
CA LYS A 33 9.93 9.30 -9.91
C LYS A 33 8.99 9.17 -11.09
N ILE A 34 8.72 10.29 -11.75
CA ILE A 34 8.01 10.32 -13.03
C ILE A 34 9.01 10.72 -14.10
N ARG A 35 9.04 9.95 -15.18
CA ARG A 35 9.77 10.28 -16.39
C ARG A 35 8.80 10.50 -17.53
N GLU A 36 8.83 11.68 -18.09
CA GLU A 36 8.05 12.06 -19.25
C GLU A 36 8.88 11.75 -20.51
N VAL A 37 8.26 11.07 -21.47
CA VAL A 37 8.86 10.67 -22.74
C VAL A 37 7.95 11.16 -23.89
N PRO A 38 8.11 12.40 -24.34
CA PRO A 38 7.31 12.96 -25.42
C PRO A 38 7.69 12.42 -26.79
N ILE A 39 8.90 11.89 -26.92
CA ILE A 39 9.43 11.32 -28.16
C ILE A 39 10.15 10.00 -27.82
N VAL A 40 9.76 8.96 -28.53
CA VAL A 40 10.39 7.63 -28.38
C VAL A 40 11.66 7.57 -29.23
N ASP A 41 12.81 7.65 -28.58
CA ASP A 41 14.15 7.61 -29.20
C ASP A 41 15.01 6.47 -28.66
N ASP A 42 16.23 6.35 -29.16
CA ASP A 42 17.16 5.32 -28.71
C ASP A 42 17.59 5.52 -27.26
N LYS A 43 17.67 6.76 -26.75
CA LYS A 43 17.98 7.04 -25.34
C LYS A 43 16.93 6.47 -24.40
N PHE A 44 15.67 6.50 -24.82
CA PHE A 44 14.60 5.86 -24.08
C PHE A 44 14.84 4.35 -23.93
N TYR A 45 15.21 3.65 -25.00
CA TYR A 45 15.47 2.23 -24.94
C TYR A 45 16.78 1.87 -24.23
N GLU A 46 17.81 2.69 -24.34
CA GLU A 46 19.03 2.56 -23.55
C GLU A 46 18.75 2.64 -22.05
N MET A 47 17.90 3.59 -21.63
CA MET A 47 17.46 3.68 -20.25
C MET A 47 16.81 2.38 -19.74
N ILE A 48 15.99 1.74 -20.57
CA ILE A 48 15.34 0.47 -20.21
C ILE A 48 16.38 -0.64 -20.13
N LYS A 49 17.23 -0.75 -21.14
CA LYS A 49 18.29 -1.76 -21.24
C LYS A 49 19.24 -1.78 -20.06
N TYR A 50 19.64 -0.58 -19.59
CA TYR A 50 20.60 -0.43 -18.49
C TYR A 50 19.92 -0.21 -17.12
N GLY A 51 18.59 -0.17 -17.07
CA GLY A 51 17.80 0.07 -15.85
C GLY A 51 17.51 -1.16 -14.99
N ASN A 52 18.24 -2.24 -15.11
CA ASN A 52 17.96 -3.59 -14.59
C ASN A 52 17.58 -3.71 -13.10
N ALA A 53 17.82 -2.72 -12.28
CA ALA A 53 17.47 -2.72 -10.86
C ALA A 53 16.23 -1.84 -10.54
N LYS A 54 15.58 -1.26 -11.55
CA LYS A 54 14.49 -0.30 -11.34
C LYS A 54 13.15 -0.97 -11.58
N GLN A 55 12.20 -0.68 -10.71
CA GLN A 55 10.81 -1.07 -10.88
C GLN A 55 10.12 0.02 -11.71
N PHE A 56 9.81 -0.28 -12.96
CA PHE A 56 9.07 0.62 -13.85
C PHE A 56 7.59 0.29 -13.88
N ILE A 57 6.76 1.32 -14.10
CA ILE A 57 5.37 1.21 -14.54
C ILE A 57 5.26 2.08 -15.78
N TYR A 58 5.02 1.45 -16.93
CA TYR A 58 4.88 2.14 -18.19
C TYR A 58 3.43 2.50 -18.45
N ILE A 59 3.18 3.76 -18.78
CA ILE A 59 1.89 4.27 -19.25
C ILE A 59 2.14 4.80 -20.66
N LEU A 60 1.59 4.13 -21.66
CA LEU A 60 1.84 4.41 -23.07
C LEU A 60 0.55 4.95 -23.71
N ASP A 61 0.63 6.08 -24.40
CA ASP A 61 -0.44 6.41 -25.36
C ASP A 61 -0.38 5.43 -26.54
N PHE A 62 -1.53 5.15 -27.11
CA PHE A 62 -1.63 4.25 -28.25
C PHE A 62 -1.00 4.86 -29.51
N GLU A 63 -1.31 6.13 -29.79
CA GLU A 63 -0.79 6.88 -30.93
C GLU A 63 0.40 7.73 -30.49
N LEU A 64 1.58 7.49 -31.05
CA LEU A 64 2.86 8.13 -30.66
C LEU A 64 3.58 8.66 -31.88
N GLY A 65 2.97 9.62 -32.59
CA GLY A 65 3.55 10.19 -33.80
C GLY A 65 3.80 9.14 -34.88
N ASN A 66 5.07 8.78 -35.11
CA ASN A 66 5.48 7.80 -36.14
C ASN A 66 5.47 6.35 -35.65
N THR A 67 5.05 6.07 -34.41
CA THR A 67 5.00 4.73 -33.81
C THR A 67 3.69 4.55 -33.04
N ASN A 68 3.51 3.41 -32.40
CA ASN A 68 2.36 3.12 -31.56
C ASN A 68 2.76 2.35 -30.30
N ALA A 69 1.85 2.30 -29.29
CA ALA A 69 2.08 1.60 -28.06
C ALA A 69 2.54 0.16 -28.22
N ILE A 70 2.06 -0.54 -29.26
CA ILE A 70 2.38 -1.96 -29.50
C ILE A 70 3.83 -2.14 -29.90
N ASP A 71 4.33 -1.29 -30.77
CA ASP A 71 5.72 -1.35 -31.23
C ASP A 71 6.68 -0.92 -30.13
N VAL A 72 6.28 0.09 -29.35
CA VAL A 72 7.01 0.51 -28.14
C VAL A 72 7.04 -0.62 -27.11
N ALA A 73 5.89 -1.22 -26.78
CA ALA A 73 5.81 -2.35 -25.86
C ALA A 73 6.66 -3.55 -26.32
N ARG A 74 6.66 -3.87 -27.64
CA ARG A 74 7.50 -4.94 -28.20
C ARG A 74 8.99 -4.66 -27.99
N ARG A 75 9.43 -3.41 -28.15
CA ARG A 75 10.82 -3.05 -27.90
C ARG A 75 11.14 -3.03 -26.40
N ILE A 76 10.22 -2.57 -25.52
CA ILE A 76 10.37 -2.68 -24.06
C ILE A 76 10.59 -4.14 -23.66
N ARG A 77 9.77 -5.07 -24.17
CA ARG A 77 9.82 -6.50 -23.84
C ARG A 77 11.11 -7.20 -24.31
N LYS A 78 11.93 -6.59 -25.14
CA LYS A 78 13.28 -7.11 -25.40
C LYS A 78 14.20 -7.03 -24.19
N TYR A 79 13.93 -6.13 -23.26
CA TYR A 79 14.79 -5.84 -22.11
C TYR A 79 14.11 -5.98 -20.77
N ASP A 80 12.78 -5.75 -20.69
CA ASP A 80 12.01 -5.72 -19.46
C ASP A 80 10.68 -6.48 -19.60
N TRP A 81 10.67 -7.69 -19.03
CA TRP A 81 9.47 -8.54 -18.97
C TRP A 81 8.70 -8.41 -17.66
N LYS A 82 9.27 -7.78 -16.64
CA LYS A 82 8.71 -7.74 -15.27
C LYS A 82 7.82 -6.53 -15.03
N SER A 83 8.14 -5.42 -15.65
CA SER A 83 7.42 -4.17 -15.43
C SER A 83 6.06 -4.17 -16.14
N PRO A 84 4.98 -3.77 -15.45
CA PRO A 84 3.67 -3.63 -16.04
C PRO A 84 3.64 -2.53 -17.11
N ILE A 85 2.87 -2.78 -18.17
CA ILE A 85 2.59 -1.82 -19.23
C ILE A 85 1.09 -1.57 -19.25
N ILE A 86 0.68 -0.33 -19.14
CA ILE A 86 -0.70 0.15 -19.27
C ILE A 86 -0.77 0.96 -20.57
N VAL A 87 -1.75 0.69 -21.42
CA VAL A 87 -2.03 1.54 -22.57
C VAL A 87 -3.17 2.49 -22.21
N PHE A 88 -2.92 3.79 -22.30
CA PHE A 88 -3.82 4.85 -21.89
C PHE A 88 -4.19 5.70 -23.10
N THR A 89 -5.33 5.44 -23.71
CA THR A 89 -5.68 5.96 -25.06
C THR A 89 -7.08 6.51 -25.15
N VAL A 90 -7.31 7.39 -26.10
CA VAL A 90 -8.66 7.86 -26.47
C VAL A 90 -9.44 6.79 -27.25
N ASN A 91 -8.73 5.94 -28.02
CA ASN A 91 -9.31 4.92 -28.88
C ASN A 91 -9.38 3.54 -28.21
N GLY A 92 -10.54 3.18 -27.63
CA GLY A 92 -10.74 1.89 -26.92
C GLY A 92 -10.91 0.65 -27.81
N GLY A 93 -11.02 0.79 -29.14
CA GLY A 93 -11.37 -0.32 -30.05
C GLY A 93 -10.23 -1.30 -30.40
N MET A 94 -8.97 -0.99 -30.03
CA MET A 94 -7.78 -1.72 -30.50
C MET A 94 -7.24 -2.78 -29.52
N ALA A 95 -7.91 -3.02 -28.40
CA ALA A 95 -7.47 -3.97 -27.37
C ALA A 95 -7.35 -5.41 -27.92
N TYR A 96 -8.27 -5.83 -28.79
CA TYR A 96 -8.34 -7.22 -29.25
C TYR A 96 -7.13 -7.69 -30.06
N ASP A 97 -6.61 -6.87 -30.98
CA ASP A 97 -5.43 -7.25 -31.80
C ASP A 97 -4.15 -7.30 -31.00
N THR A 98 -4.12 -6.66 -29.86
CA THR A 98 -2.96 -6.59 -28.99
C THR A 98 -2.79 -7.85 -28.13
N PHE A 99 -3.89 -8.48 -27.70
CA PHE A 99 -3.83 -9.76 -26.99
C PHE A 99 -3.14 -10.84 -27.82
N LYS A 100 -3.32 -10.85 -29.15
CA LYS A 100 -2.67 -11.80 -30.04
C LYS A 100 -1.14 -11.66 -30.08
N LYS A 101 -0.59 -10.51 -29.68
CA LYS A 101 0.85 -10.22 -29.77
C LYS A 101 1.65 -10.66 -28.53
N ARG A 102 1.01 -11.20 -27.49
CA ARG A 102 1.64 -11.78 -26.29
C ARG A 102 2.62 -10.84 -25.57
N LEU A 103 2.36 -9.54 -25.56
CA LEU A 103 3.25 -8.51 -24.98
C LEU A 103 3.02 -8.29 -23.47
N GLN A 104 2.13 -9.04 -22.85
CA GLN A 104 1.76 -8.88 -21.44
C GLN A 104 1.44 -7.42 -21.07
N ILE A 105 0.61 -6.77 -21.90
CA ILE A 105 0.03 -5.49 -21.56
C ILE A 105 -0.97 -5.77 -20.45
N LEU A 106 -0.88 -5.01 -19.36
CA LEU A 106 -1.70 -5.22 -18.18
C LEU A 106 -3.15 -4.86 -18.47
N ASP A 107 -3.36 -3.67 -19.06
CA ASP A 107 -4.71 -3.23 -19.43
C ASP A 107 -4.68 -2.08 -20.44
N PHE A 108 -5.87 -1.81 -21.01
CA PHE A 108 -6.17 -0.67 -21.87
C PHE A 108 -7.20 0.22 -21.19
N VAL A 109 -6.80 1.45 -20.90
CA VAL A 109 -7.66 2.44 -20.24
C VAL A 109 -8.05 3.54 -21.20
N ASN A 110 -9.36 3.83 -21.27
CA ASN A 110 -9.85 4.94 -22.08
C ASN A 110 -9.64 6.27 -21.31
N LYS A 111 -9.04 7.27 -21.99
CA LYS A 111 -8.78 8.60 -21.42
C LYS A 111 -10.04 9.42 -21.12
N GLN A 112 -11.19 9.05 -21.72
CA GLN A 112 -12.45 9.80 -21.63
C GLN A 112 -13.39 9.29 -20.54
N TYR A 113 -13.30 8.01 -20.14
CA TYR A 113 -14.25 7.39 -19.23
C TYR A 113 -13.55 6.87 -17.97
N ASP A 114 -13.90 7.43 -16.81
CA ASP A 114 -13.39 7.03 -15.49
C ASP A 114 -11.86 6.82 -15.42
N ALA A 115 -11.13 7.60 -16.23
CA ALA A 115 -9.70 7.44 -16.48
C ALA A 115 -8.86 7.43 -15.19
N GLU A 116 -9.15 8.36 -14.28
CA GLU A 116 -8.45 8.50 -12.99
C GLU A 116 -8.70 7.28 -12.11
N LYS A 117 -9.96 6.89 -11.93
CA LYS A 117 -10.34 5.73 -11.12
C LYS A 117 -9.70 4.45 -11.66
N ASN A 118 -9.81 4.22 -12.97
CA ASN A 118 -9.26 3.03 -13.62
C ASN A 118 -7.73 2.97 -13.49
N LEU A 119 -7.02 4.09 -13.68
CA LEU A 119 -5.57 4.14 -13.47
C LEU A 119 -5.18 3.90 -12.00
N HIS A 120 -5.92 4.47 -11.05
CA HIS A 120 -5.65 4.23 -9.62
C HIS A 120 -5.81 2.75 -9.25
N GLU A 121 -6.85 2.07 -9.73
CA GLU A 121 -7.04 0.63 -9.53
C GLU A 121 -5.88 -0.18 -10.15
N LEU A 122 -5.43 0.19 -11.34
CA LEU A 122 -4.30 -0.46 -12.01
C LEU A 122 -2.97 -0.19 -11.29
N PHE A 123 -2.76 0.99 -10.73
CA PHE A 123 -1.56 1.25 -9.93
C PHE A 123 -1.49 0.37 -8.69
N GLU A 124 -2.63 0.10 -8.03
CA GLU A 124 -2.68 -0.88 -6.94
C GLU A 124 -2.32 -2.30 -7.40
N ILE A 125 -2.76 -2.69 -8.61
CA ILE A 125 -2.38 -3.97 -9.21
C ILE A 125 -0.88 -3.99 -9.51
N CYS A 126 -0.34 -2.94 -10.15
CA CYS A 126 1.09 -2.80 -10.44
C CYS A 126 1.94 -2.92 -9.17
N PHE A 127 1.51 -2.29 -8.07
CA PHE A 127 2.23 -2.32 -6.80
C PHE A 127 2.29 -3.73 -6.22
N ARG A 128 1.17 -4.47 -6.30
CA ARG A 128 1.14 -5.89 -5.90
C ARG A 128 2.05 -6.75 -6.77
N MET A 129 2.00 -6.56 -8.10
CA MET A 129 2.87 -7.30 -9.05
C MET A 129 4.35 -7.06 -8.78
N LEU A 130 4.72 -5.80 -8.55
CA LEU A 130 6.10 -5.39 -8.31
C LEU A 130 6.54 -5.57 -6.85
N LYS A 131 5.66 -6.09 -5.98
CA LYS A 131 5.88 -6.21 -4.53
C LYS A 131 6.34 -4.89 -3.91
N ILE A 132 5.73 -3.78 -4.36
CA ILE A 132 5.99 -2.46 -3.81
C ILE A 132 5.22 -2.33 -2.52
N SER A 133 5.91 -2.06 -1.44
CA SER A 133 5.35 -1.86 -0.12
C SER A 133 5.59 -0.44 0.37
N LYS A 134 4.75 0.00 1.29
CA LYS A 134 4.92 1.27 1.98
C LYS A 134 6.06 1.15 2.98
N GLU A 135 6.91 2.18 3.05
CA GLU A 135 7.99 2.26 4.03
C GLU A 135 7.71 3.37 5.04
N PHE A 136 7.91 3.07 6.30
CA PHE A 136 8.00 4.09 7.34
C PHE A 136 9.41 4.67 7.36
N ARG A 137 9.52 5.97 7.11
CA ARG A 137 10.81 6.67 7.08
C ARG A 137 10.87 7.68 8.21
N VAL A 138 11.95 7.62 8.98
CA VAL A 138 12.18 8.54 10.08
C VAL A 138 13.66 8.89 10.20
N ASN A 139 13.94 10.19 10.31
CA ASN A 139 15.28 10.70 10.56
C ASN A 139 15.56 10.70 12.05
N THR A 140 16.73 10.19 12.45
CA THR A 140 17.23 10.20 13.81
C THR A 140 18.65 10.75 13.84
N ASN A 141 19.17 11.03 15.00
CA ASN A 141 20.58 11.42 15.16
C ASN A 141 21.59 10.33 14.77
N LYS A 142 21.12 9.08 14.58
CA LYS A 142 21.93 7.93 14.14
C LYS A 142 21.79 7.63 12.65
N GLY A 143 20.98 8.41 11.92
CA GLY A 143 20.70 8.21 10.50
C GLY A 143 19.19 8.05 10.22
N THR A 144 18.86 7.74 8.98
CA THR A 144 17.48 7.53 8.53
C THR A 144 17.14 6.04 8.60
N TYR A 145 16.10 5.70 9.36
CA TYR A 145 15.48 4.38 9.28
C TYR A 145 14.44 4.36 8.16
N CYS A 146 14.51 3.33 7.31
CA CYS A 146 13.51 3.00 6.30
C CYS A 146 13.05 1.57 6.57
N ILE A 147 11.84 1.40 7.07
CA ILE A 147 11.31 0.10 7.49
C ILE A 147 10.00 -0.14 6.73
N ASP A 148 9.93 -1.30 6.05
CA ASP A 148 8.71 -1.71 5.36
C ASP A 148 7.54 -1.82 6.33
N TYR A 149 6.35 -1.32 5.95
CA TYR A 149 5.14 -1.49 6.75
C TYR A 149 4.84 -2.97 7.04
N ALA A 150 5.16 -3.85 6.10
CA ALA A 150 4.98 -5.28 6.28
C ALA A 150 5.82 -5.86 7.42
N ASP A 151 6.97 -5.27 7.73
CA ASP A 151 7.85 -5.71 8.81
C ASP A 151 7.45 -5.14 10.16
N ILE A 152 6.72 -4.01 10.18
CA ILE A 152 6.30 -3.36 11.43
C ILE A 152 5.09 -4.09 12.02
N LYS A 153 5.23 -4.61 13.24
CA LYS A 153 4.12 -5.19 14.01
C LYS A 153 3.29 -4.10 14.68
N TYR A 154 3.96 -3.23 15.41
CA TYR A 154 3.33 -2.10 16.09
C TYR A 154 4.36 -1.05 16.50
N PHE A 155 3.84 0.13 16.81
CA PHE A 155 4.56 1.19 17.52
C PHE A 155 4.07 1.23 18.96
N CYS A 156 4.99 1.44 19.89
CA CYS A 156 4.64 1.64 21.31
C CYS A 156 5.34 2.87 21.89
N LYS A 157 4.76 3.43 22.95
CA LYS A 157 5.44 4.47 23.74
C LYS A 157 6.67 3.86 24.42
N ASP A 158 7.75 4.62 24.48
CA ASP A 158 8.88 4.27 25.32
C ASP A 158 8.55 4.47 26.81
N THR A 159 9.45 4.09 27.70
CA THR A 159 9.26 4.22 29.17
C THR A 159 9.09 5.66 29.62
N THR A 160 9.59 6.65 28.87
CA THR A 160 9.45 8.07 29.19
C THR A 160 8.17 8.68 28.63
N GLY A 161 7.50 8.00 27.70
CA GLY A 161 6.29 8.45 27.01
C GLY A 161 6.52 9.59 26.01
N ARG A 162 7.75 10.07 25.83
CA ARG A 162 8.11 11.18 24.92
C ARG A 162 8.59 10.70 23.56
N LYS A 163 8.98 9.45 23.45
CA LYS A 163 9.49 8.80 22.24
C LYS A 163 8.67 7.55 21.99
N SER A 164 8.88 6.95 20.85
CA SER A 164 8.27 5.67 20.50
C SER A 164 9.30 4.65 20.08
N VAL A 165 8.88 3.39 20.12
CA VAL A 165 9.66 2.26 19.65
C VAL A 165 8.89 1.58 18.55
N ILE A 166 9.55 1.26 17.44
CA ILE A 166 9.04 0.42 16.36
C ILE A 166 9.37 -1.02 16.71
N ILE A 167 8.39 -1.89 16.72
CA ILE A 167 8.57 -3.32 16.97
C ILE A 167 8.35 -4.09 15.67
N THR A 168 9.36 -4.84 15.28
CA THR A 168 9.35 -5.78 14.15
C THR A 168 9.47 -7.22 14.66
N ASP A 169 9.58 -8.20 13.77
CA ASP A 169 9.82 -9.59 14.17
C ASP A 169 11.26 -9.83 14.63
N VAL A 170 12.21 -9.00 14.19
CA VAL A 170 13.64 -9.23 14.35
C VAL A 170 14.35 -8.16 15.18
N ALA A 171 13.76 -6.97 15.32
CA ALA A 171 14.42 -5.84 15.98
C ALA A 171 13.46 -4.80 16.55
N GLU A 172 13.98 -3.96 17.43
CA GLU A 172 13.30 -2.79 18.00
C GLU A 172 14.08 -1.52 17.65
N TYR A 173 13.36 -0.46 17.21
CA TYR A 173 14.00 0.79 16.83
C TYR A 173 13.40 1.94 17.64
N LYS A 174 14.23 2.62 18.45
CA LYS A 174 13.83 3.81 19.19
C LYS A 174 13.85 5.03 18.25
N ILE A 175 12.73 5.75 18.20
CA ILE A 175 12.57 6.91 17.32
C ILE A 175 12.12 8.15 18.09
N PRO A 176 12.52 9.36 17.64
CA PRO A 176 12.24 10.62 18.35
C PRO A 176 10.84 11.19 18.01
N LEU A 177 9.85 10.33 17.82
CA LEU A 177 8.47 10.70 17.51
C LEU A 177 7.53 10.16 18.58
N THR A 178 6.47 10.90 18.86
CA THR A 178 5.33 10.43 19.67
C THR A 178 4.39 9.57 18.80
N LEU A 179 3.55 8.76 19.43
CA LEU A 179 2.54 7.96 18.69
C LEU A 179 1.55 8.82 17.90
N SER A 180 1.22 10.04 18.39
CA SER A 180 0.37 10.96 17.64
C SER A 180 1.05 11.40 16.34
N GLN A 181 2.31 11.85 16.41
CA GLN A 181 3.09 12.23 15.22
C GLN A 181 3.25 11.06 14.26
N ILE A 182 3.43 9.82 14.76
CA ILE A 182 3.48 8.64 13.92
C ILE A 182 2.14 8.41 13.22
N LYS A 183 1.01 8.58 13.95
CA LYS A 183 -0.34 8.40 13.37
C LYS A 183 -0.61 9.37 12.22
N ASP A 184 -0.08 10.59 12.30
CA ASP A 184 -0.18 11.58 11.23
C ASP A 184 0.68 11.24 9.99
N LEU A 185 1.72 10.41 10.17
CA LEU A 185 2.63 9.99 9.11
C LEU A 185 2.25 8.66 8.44
N VAL A 186 1.44 7.83 9.11
CA VAL A 186 1.03 6.53 8.61
C VAL A 186 -0.44 6.53 8.20
N ASP A 187 -0.80 5.60 7.32
CA ASP A 187 -2.19 5.44 6.88
C ASP A 187 -3.02 4.56 7.85
N ASP A 188 -4.20 4.16 7.39
CA ASP A 188 -5.15 3.31 8.09
C ASP A 188 -4.68 1.85 8.26
N THR A 189 -3.51 1.49 7.74
CA THR A 189 -2.84 0.22 8.04
C THR A 189 -2.51 0.12 9.54
N PHE A 190 -2.27 1.25 10.21
CA PHE A 190 -1.98 1.29 11.63
C PHE A 190 -3.15 1.88 12.41
N VAL A 191 -3.60 1.13 13.41
CA VAL A 191 -4.77 1.48 14.24
C VAL A 191 -4.41 1.48 15.71
N TYR A 192 -5.01 2.41 16.46
CA TYR A 192 -4.88 2.40 17.91
C TYR A 192 -5.64 1.21 18.51
N THR A 193 -4.94 0.39 19.26
CA THR A 193 -5.54 -0.68 20.06
C THR A 193 -5.52 -0.35 21.56
N HIS A 194 -4.67 0.61 21.93
CA HIS A 194 -4.51 1.17 23.25
C HIS A 194 -3.87 2.55 23.14
N LYS A 195 -4.04 3.44 24.13
CA LYS A 195 -3.40 4.78 24.16
C LYS A 195 -1.86 4.78 24.01
N SER A 196 -1.25 3.61 24.20
CA SER A 196 0.20 3.42 24.11
C SER A 196 0.63 2.51 22.97
N TYR A 197 -0.29 2.03 22.14
CA TYR A 197 0.01 1.10 21.05
C TYR A 197 -0.73 1.46 19.77
N LEU A 198 0.02 1.51 18.67
CA LEU A 198 -0.47 1.71 17.31
C LEU A 198 -0.07 0.46 16.50
N VAL A 199 -1.04 -0.42 16.20
CA VAL A 199 -0.80 -1.77 15.69
C VAL A 199 -1.09 -1.87 14.20
N ASN A 200 -0.25 -2.59 13.48
CA ASN A 200 -0.45 -2.90 12.07
C ASN A 200 -1.59 -3.92 11.91
N ARG A 201 -2.76 -3.48 11.41
CA ARG A 201 -3.94 -4.34 11.25
C ARG A 201 -3.71 -5.50 10.28
N LYS A 202 -2.82 -5.37 9.30
CA LYS A 202 -2.48 -6.44 8.35
C LYS A 202 -1.66 -7.57 8.98
N ARG A 203 -1.06 -7.31 10.14
CA ARG A 203 -0.30 -8.31 10.91
C ARG A 203 -1.14 -9.01 11.97
N ILE A 204 -2.37 -8.54 12.21
CA ILE A 204 -3.29 -9.11 13.21
C ILE A 204 -3.89 -10.40 12.67
N HIS A 205 -3.67 -11.50 13.39
CA HIS A 205 -4.36 -12.77 13.17
C HIS A 205 -5.67 -12.82 13.96
N LEU A 206 -5.66 -12.42 15.24
CA LEU A 206 -6.82 -12.48 16.13
C LEU A 206 -6.71 -11.48 17.26
N LEU A 207 -7.81 -10.82 17.62
CA LEU A 207 -7.94 -10.01 18.83
C LEU A 207 -8.58 -10.83 19.94
N ASP A 208 -7.84 -11.14 21.02
CA ASP A 208 -8.38 -11.84 22.18
C ASP A 208 -8.79 -10.86 23.28
N TRP A 209 -10.09 -10.64 23.42
CA TRP A 209 -10.65 -9.71 24.42
C TRP A 209 -10.70 -10.29 25.82
N GLN A 210 -10.43 -11.56 26.03
CA GLN A 210 -10.33 -12.20 27.37
C GLN A 210 -8.99 -11.84 28.01
N THR A 211 -7.90 -12.05 27.27
CA THR A 211 -6.54 -11.80 27.73
C THR A 211 -6.05 -10.39 27.43
N LEU A 212 -6.77 -9.64 26.57
CA LEU A 212 -6.41 -8.35 26.02
C LEU A 212 -5.16 -8.42 25.12
N ASP A 213 -4.98 -9.56 24.42
CA ASP A 213 -3.87 -9.82 23.55
C ASP A 213 -4.21 -9.59 22.08
N VAL A 214 -3.23 -9.09 21.33
CA VAL A 214 -3.19 -9.14 19.88
C VAL A 214 -2.34 -10.36 19.50
N ASN A 215 -2.93 -11.31 18.81
CA ASN A 215 -2.21 -12.43 18.21
C ASN A 215 -1.82 -12.06 16.79
N PHE A 216 -0.56 -12.22 16.45
CA PHE A 216 -0.01 -11.86 15.15
C PHE A 216 0.05 -13.07 14.21
N ASN A 217 0.10 -12.80 12.89
CA ASN A 217 0.17 -13.84 11.84
C ASN A 217 1.41 -14.74 11.94
N ASN A 218 2.47 -14.30 12.61
CA ASN A 218 3.69 -15.08 12.88
C ASN A 218 3.58 -16.00 14.11
N GLY A 219 2.41 -16.12 14.72
CA GLY A 219 2.17 -16.94 15.92
C GLY A 219 2.57 -16.29 17.25
N THR A 220 3.16 -15.07 17.24
CA THR A 220 3.44 -14.34 18.47
C THR A 220 2.23 -13.61 19.00
N SER A 221 2.17 -13.33 20.31
CA SER A 221 1.11 -12.52 20.92
C SER A 221 1.70 -11.46 21.85
N ALA A 222 0.95 -10.39 22.04
CA ALA A 222 1.31 -9.32 22.96
C ALA A 222 0.06 -8.63 23.52
N ARG A 223 0.12 -8.24 24.80
CA ARG A 223 -0.98 -7.56 25.50
C ARG A 223 -1.07 -6.10 25.10
N LEU A 224 -1.77 -5.85 23.99
CA LEU A 224 -1.83 -4.53 23.35
C LEU A 224 -3.24 -3.93 23.29
N LEU A 225 -4.28 -4.63 23.80
CA LEU A 225 -5.66 -4.19 23.70
C LEU A 225 -6.11 -3.35 24.92
N SER A 226 -7.00 -2.40 24.64
CA SER A 226 -7.78 -1.68 25.65
C SER A 226 -9.28 -1.77 25.32
N LYS A 227 -10.09 -1.99 26.36
CA LYS A 227 -11.56 -2.05 26.20
C LYS A 227 -12.15 -0.76 25.64
N THR A 228 -11.48 0.38 25.80
CA THR A 228 -11.89 1.69 25.26
C THR A 228 -11.91 1.73 23.73
N HIS A 229 -11.04 0.96 23.06
CA HIS A 229 -10.96 0.87 21.58
C HIS A 229 -11.78 -0.28 21.00
N LYS A 230 -12.52 -1.05 21.82
CA LYS A 230 -13.22 -2.26 21.38
C LYS A 230 -14.25 -1.99 20.28
N LYS A 231 -15.01 -0.91 20.41
CA LYS A 231 -16.05 -0.54 19.42
C LYS A 231 -15.42 -0.18 18.08
N GLU A 232 -14.45 0.70 18.08
CA GLU A 232 -13.72 1.15 16.90
C GLU A 232 -13.05 -0.02 16.15
N LEU A 233 -12.36 -0.91 16.88
CA LEU A 233 -11.72 -2.09 16.30
C LEU A 233 -12.73 -3.11 15.77
N GLY A 234 -13.93 -3.19 16.35
CA GLY A 234 -15.02 -4.04 15.85
C GLY A 234 -15.56 -3.58 14.50
N GLU A 235 -15.61 -2.26 14.26
CA GLU A 235 -16.04 -1.66 13.00
C GLU A 235 -15.04 -1.91 11.84
N LEU A 236 -13.79 -2.23 12.15
CA LEU A 236 -12.74 -2.53 11.16
C LEU A 236 -12.81 -3.95 10.58
N GLY A 237 -13.76 -4.79 11.02
CA GLY A 237 -13.91 -6.17 10.53
C GLY A 237 -12.75 -7.10 10.87
N LEU A 238 -11.94 -6.76 11.89
CA LEU A 238 -10.82 -7.60 12.32
C LEU A 238 -11.34 -8.88 13.03
N PRO A 239 -10.68 -10.02 12.84
CA PRO A 239 -11.06 -11.28 13.51
C PRO A 239 -10.86 -11.16 15.02
N PHE A 240 -11.87 -11.54 15.81
CA PHE A 240 -11.81 -11.45 17.26
C PHE A 240 -12.46 -12.62 17.98
N LYS A 241 -11.97 -12.93 19.18
CA LYS A 241 -12.54 -13.90 20.11
C LYS A 241 -13.27 -13.16 21.23
N GLN A 242 -14.56 -13.43 21.39
CA GLN A 242 -15.34 -12.86 22.50
C GLN A 242 -15.13 -13.67 23.77
N PRO A 243 -15.18 -13.02 24.96
CA PRO A 243 -15.28 -13.75 26.22
C PRO A 243 -16.56 -14.60 26.21
N PRO A 244 -16.56 -15.82 26.78
CA PRO A 244 -17.74 -16.60 26.94
C PRO A 244 -18.80 -15.78 27.67
N LYS A 245 -20.04 -15.78 27.16
CA LYS A 245 -21.16 -15.13 27.85
C LYS A 245 -21.39 -15.90 29.14
N VAL A 246 -20.92 -15.37 30.25
CA VAL A 246 -21.25 -15.91 31.58
C VAL A 246 -22.75 -15.67 31.79
N LYS A 247 -23.57 -16.67 31.61
CA LYS A 247 -24.96 -16.63 32.03
C LYS A 247 -24.95 -16.69 33.57
N PHE A 248 -25.04 -15.54 34.23
CA PHE A 248 -25.39 -15.54 35.64
C PHE A 248 -26.81 -16.11 35.75
N LYS A 249 -26.93 -17.35 36.24
CA LYS A 249 -28.21 -17.83 36.74
C LYS A 249 -28.58 -16.93 37.92
N LYS A 250 -29.61 -16.10 37.77
CA LYS A 250 -30.27 -15.47 38.90
C LYS A 250 -30.81 -16.62 39.75
N THR A 251 -30.11 -16.99 40.81
CA THR A 251 -30.65 -17.79 41.88
C THR A 251 -31.67 -16.92 42.60
N ASN A 252 -32.94 -17.21 42.40
CA ASN A 252 -34.03 -16.63 43.17
C ASN A 252 -33.86 -17.09 44.64
N LEU A 253 -33.34 -16.20 45.47
CA LEU A 253 -33.33 -16.32 46.93
C LEU A 253 -34.74 -15.96 47.47
N LYS A 254 -35.76 -16.75 47.14
CA LYS A 254 -37.14 -16.54 47.65
C LYS A 254 -37.81 -17.80 48.20
N ASP A 255 -37.10 -18.87 48.40
CA ASP A 255 -37.72 -20.07 49.01
C ASP A 255 -36.84 -20.60 50.13
N LYS A 256 -36.75 -19.90 51.22
CA LYS A 256 -36.44 -20.45 52.56
C LYS A 256 -36.70 -19.38 53.64
N VAL A 257 -37.99 -19.08 53.87
CA VAL A 257 -38.49 -18.75 55.24
C VAL A 257 -39.86 -19.34 55.30
N GLY A 258 -39.95 -20.53 55.83
CA GLY A 258 -41.16 -21.18 56.22
C GLY A 258 -41.05 -21.43 57.72
N PHE A 259 -41.95 -20.81 58.41
CA PHE A 259 -42.43 -21.30 59.68
C PHE A 259 -43.68 -22.04 59.45
#